data_5013d8771aa58e09768c972e02995587
#
_entry.id   5013d8771aa58e09768c972e02995587
#
_cell.length_a   1.000
_cell.length_b   1.000
_cell.length_c   1.000
_cell.angle_alpha   90.00
_cell.angle_beta   90.00
_cell.angle_gamma   90.00
#
_symmetry.space_group_name_H-M   'P 1'
#
loop_
_entity.id
_entity.type
_entity.pdbx_description
1 polymer ?
#
loop_
_entity_poly.entity_id
_entity_poly.type
_entity_poly.pdbx_seq_one_letter_code
_entity_poly.pdbx_strand_id
1 'polypeptide(L)'
;MNRLTIFLSCMSIAGCSGVFDYHPYDVRFDGEKDINSHNISRIEEDCRDKESLTVAFISDSHGWYGDTEDMIADINSHPDVDFVVHGGDLTDCGTTKEYIWQRDRLARLKVPYVALIGNHDFLGTGNETYSVMYGKMDFSFIAGRIKFVCLNTNATEYDYLAAVPNLDYMEEQHTADSALFDRSVVCMHARPYCEQFNNNVAKAFQLYIRTFPGLLFCVNGHDHCLQIEEIYDDGIIYYGVPS
;
A
#
# COMPACT_ATOMS: atom_id res chain seq x y z
N MET A 1 -17.79 48.07 -34.83
CA MET A 1 -16.86 47.04 -34.34
C MET A 1 -16.28 46.35 -35.55
N ASN A 2 -14.98 46.38 -35.68
CA ASN A 2 -14.29 45.80 -36.84
C ASN A 2 -14.37 44.26 -36.75
N ARG A 3 -14.59 43.58 -37.88
CA ARG A 3 -14.60 42.11 -37.96
C ARG A 3 -13.32 41.47 -37.36
N LEU A 4 -12.19 42.18 -37.41
CA LEU A 4 -10.93 41.80 -36.83
C LEU A 4 -10.98 41.76 -35.29
N THR A 5 -11.69 42.69 -34.65
CA THR A 5 -11.82 42.77 -33.18
C THR A 5 -12.68 41.62 -32.64
N ILE A 6 -13.72 41.22 -33.42
CA ILE A 6 -14.56 40.05 -33.07
C ILE A 6 -13.77 38.75 -33.17
N PHE A 7 -12.89 38.65 -34.19
CA PHE A 7 -12.02 37.48 -34.39
C PHE A 7 -10.96 37.33 -33.26
N LEU A 8 -10.34 38.44 -32.85
CA LEU A 8 -9.43 38.41 -31.71
C LEU A 8 -10.13 38.10 -30.36
N SER A 9 -11.36 38.60 -30.15
CA SER A 9 -12.15 38.26 -28.96
C SER A 9 -12.58 36.78 -28.93
N CYS A 10 -12.88 36.19 -30.07
CA CYS A 10 -13.19 34.76 -30.16
C CYS A 10 -11.95 33.87 -29.96
N MET A 11 -10.75 34.30 -30.40
CA MET A 11 -9.52 33.55 -30.15
C MET A 11 -9.09 33.62 -28.67
N SER A 12 -9.38 34.71 -27.94
CA SER A 12 -9.08 34.80 -26.51
C SER A 12 -9.99 33.93 -25.63
N ILE A 13 -11.18 33.57 -26.13
CA ILE A 13 -12.10 32.68 -25.40
C ILE A 13 -11.78 31.21 -25.69
N ALA A 14 -11.24 30.88 -26.84
CA ALA A 14 -10.84 29.51 -27.20
C ALA A 14 -9.52 29.05 -26.52
N GLY A 15 -8.72 29.98 -25.98
CA GLY A 15 -7.45 29.67 -25.35
C GLY A 15 -7.50 29.30 -23.87
N CYS A 16 -8.70 29.32 -23.24
CA CYS A 16 -8.84 29.04 -21.79
C CYS A 16 -9.43 27.66 -21.47
N SER A 17 -9.79 26.85 -22.46
CA SER A 17 -10.19 25.49 -22.21
C SER A 17 -8.94 24.62 -22.10
N GLY A 18 -8.60 24.18 -20.90
CA GLY A 18 -7.48 23.29 -20.63
C GLY A 18 -6.42 23.83 -19.69
N VAL A 19 -6.39 25.14 -19.38
CA VAL A 19 -5.42 25.70 -18.41
C VAL A 19 -5.81 25.37 -16.96
N PHE A 20 -7.06 24.93 -16.72
CA PHE A 20 -7.59 24.60 -15.40
C PHE A 20 -8.09 23.15 -15.29
N ASP A 21 -7.77 22.28 -16.24
CA ASP A 21 -8.22 20.86 -16.21
C ASP A 21 -7.43 20.00 -15.22
N TYR A 22 -6.37 20.52 -14.62
CA TYR A 22 -5.58 19.82 -13.61
C TYR A 22 -5.63 20.56 -12.28
N HIS A 23 -6.16 19.90 -11.27
CA HIS A 23 -6.05 20.33 -9.88
C HIS A 23 -5.26 19.26 -9.11
N PRO A 24 -4.21 19.60 -8.32
CA PRO A 24 -3.41 18.61 -7.58
C PRO A 24 -4.23 17.67 -6.69
N TYR A 25 -5.38 18.17 -6.23
CA TYR A 25 -6.31 17.41 -5.37
C TYR A 25 -7.50 16.79 -6.16
N ASP A 26 -7.39 16.66 -7.47
CA ASP A 26 -8.43 15.96 -8.25
C ASP A 26 -8.16 14.45 -8.20
N VAL A 27 -9.07 13.72 -7.59
CA VAL A 27 -9.01 12.26 -7.45
C VAL A 27 -9.49 11.50 -8.68
N ARG A 28 -9.90 12.21 -9.74
CA ARG A 28 -10.34 11.58 -10.99
C ARG A 28 -9.14 11.17 -11.83
N PHE A 29 -9.11 9.94 -12.23
CA PHE A 29 -8.11 9.40 -13.16
C PHE A 29 -8.69 8.27 -14.00
N ASP A 30 -8.03 8.04 -15.13
CA ASP A 30 -8.30 6.90 -16.00
C ASP A 30 -7.38 5.72 -15.65
N GLY A 31 -7.78 4.51 -16.07
CA GLY A 31 -7.03 3.29 -15.87
C GLY A 31 -7.57 2.42 -14.75
N GLU A 32 -6.75 1.49 -14.30
CA GLU A 32 -7.14 0.45 -13.36
C GLU A 32 -7.47 1.03 -11.98
N LYS A 33 -8.49 0.45 -11.35
CA LYS A 33 -9.00 0.75 -10.00
C LYS A 33 -9.16 -0.55 -9.24
N ASP A 34 -9.32 -0.45 -7.92
CA ASP A 34 -9.44 -1.62 -7.04
C ASP A 34 -8.33 -2.66 -7.25
N ILE A 35 -7.11 -2.18 -7.51
CA ILE A 35 -5.95 -2.98 -7.92
C ILE A 35 -5.67 -4.10 -6.91
N ASN A 36 -5.73 -3.80 -5.59
CA ASN A 36 -5.49 -4.83 -4.58
C ASN A 36 -6.51 -5.97 -4.71
N SER A 37 -7.79 -5.66 -4.89
CA SER A 37 -8.83 -6.69 -5.00
C SER A 37 -8.61 -7.60 -6.22
N HIS A 38 -8.28 -7.01 -7.37
CA HIS A 38 -8.00 -7.78 -8.60
C HIS A 38 -6.75 -8.66 -8.43
N ASN A 39 -5.69 -8.11 -7.89
CA ASN A 39 -4.44 -8.84 -7.69
C ASN A 39 -4.54 -9.90 -6.58
N ILE A 40 -5.29 -9.63 -5.50
CA ILE A 40 -5.59 -10.61 -4.45
C ILE A 40 -6.25 -11.85 -5.07
N SER A 41 -7.26 -11.65 -5.92
CA SER A 41 -7.93 -12.78 -6.58
C SER A 41 -6.97 -13.63 -7.42
N ARG A 42 -6.00 -13.00 -8.09
CA ARG A 42 -4.95 -13.70 -8.84
C ARG A 42 -3.98 -14.42 -7.91
N ILE A 43 -3.51 -13.76 -6.84
CA ILE A 43 -2.61 -14.36 -5.84
C ILE A 43 -3.24 -15.61 -5.23
N GLU A 44 -4.50 -15.51 -4.80
CA GLU A 44 -5.23 -16.62 -4.19
C GLU A 44 -5.45 -17.78 -5.15
N GLU A 45 -5.66 -17.52 -6.44
CA GLU A 45 -5.77 -18.54 -7.47
C GLU A 45 -4.41 -19.19 -7.78
N ASP A 46 -3.38 -18.37 -8.07
CA ASP A 46 -2.05 -18.83 -8.48
C ASP A 46 -1.29 -19.57 -7.36
N CYS A 47 -1.57 -19.20 -6.08
CA CYS A 47 -0.90 -19.78 -4.92
C CYS A 47 -1.71 -20.84 -4.19
N ARG A 48 -2.93 -21.17 -4.61
CA ARG A 48 -3.87 -22.03 -3.88
C ARG A 48 -3.26 -23.34 -3.38
N ASP A 49 -2.51 -24.03 -4.23
CA ASP A 49 -1.96 -25.35 -3.96
C ASP A 49 -0.45 -25.33 -3.66
N LYS A 50 0.12 -24.14 -3.41
CA LYS A 50 1.55 -24.01 -3.11
C LYS A 50 1.85 -24.33 -1.65
N GLU A 51 2.87 -25.16 -1.43
CA GLU A 51 3.37 -25.52 -0.10
C GLU A 51 4.41 -24.49 0.42
N SER A 52 5.06 -23.76 -0.49
CA SER A 52 6.01 -22.69 -0.19
C SER A 52 5.75 -21.48 -1.07
N LEU A 53 6.03 -20.31 -0.57
CA LEU A 53 5.88 -19.04 -1.27
C LEU A 53 7.21 -18.28 -1.29
N THR A 54 7.50 -17.66 -2.43
CA THR A 54 8.55 -16.66 -2.57
C THR A 54 7.90 -15.30 -2.76
N VAL A 55 7.99 -14.45 -1.76
CA VAL A 55 7.34 -13.13 -1.73
C VAL A 55 8.40 -12.04 -1.72
N ALA A 56 8.31 -11.09 -2.65
CA ALA A 56 9.14 -9.91 -2.61
C ALA A 56 8.43 -8.82 -1.79
N PHE A 57 9.10 -8.30 -0.76
CA PHE A 57 8.65 -7.15 0.00
C PHE A 57 9.45 -5.91 -0.43
N ILE A 58 8.76 -4.87 -0.82
CA ILE A 58 9.31 -3.57 -1.22
C ILE A 58 8.55 -2.48 -0.46
N SER A 59 9.13 -1.30 -0.29
CA SER A 59 8.47 -0.20 0.41
C SER A 59 9.07 1.15 0.05
N ASP A 60 8.40 2.23 0.41
CA ASP A 60 8.94 3.59 0.43
C ASP A 60 9.56 4.00 -0.92
N SER A 61 8.83 3.70 -2.01
CA SER A 61 9.30 3.98 -3.37
C SER A 61 9.22 5.46 -3.74
N HIS A 62 8.33 6.22 -3.11
CA HIS A 62 8.19 7.67 -3.28
C HIS A 62 8.30 8.14 -4.75
N GLY A 63 9.01 9.27 -4.99
CA GLY A 63 9.36 9.78 -6.32
C GLY A 63 10.61 9.16 -6.94
N TRP A 64 11.18 8.09 -6.37
CA TRP A 64 12.37 7.39 -6.87
C TRP A 64 12.04 6.46 -8.06
N TYR A 65 11.48 7.04 -9.10
CA TYR A 65 10.93 6.28 -10.22
C TYR A 65 11.96 5.45 -10.98
N GLY A 66 13.22 5.92 -11.06
CA GLY A 66 14.32 5.18 -11.69
C GLY A 66 14.66 3.92 -10.89
N ASP A 67 14.84 4.07 -9.59
CA ASP A 67 15.17 2.96 -8.68
C ASP A 67 14.02 1.96 -8.63
N THR A 68 12.76 2.45 -8.67
CA THR A 68 11.57 1.59 -8.81
C THR A 68 11.60 0.76 -10.10
N GLU A 69 12.02 1.34 -11.23
CA GLU A 69 12.12 0.60 -12.50
C GLU A 69 13.22 -0.46 -12.45
N ASP A 70 14.36 -0.15 -11.83
CA ASP A 70 15.46 -1.09 -11.63
C ASP A 70 15.06 -2.25 -10.70
N MET A 71 14.38 -1.94 -9.60
CA MET A 71 13.83 -2.94 -8.68
C MET A 71 12.80 -3.85 -9.36
N ILE A 72 11.90 -3.30 -10.17
CA ILE A 72 10.93 -4.09 -10.96
C ILE A 72 11.67 -5.00 -11.95
N ALA A 73 12.72 -4.52 -12.58
CA ALA A 73 13.53 -5.31 -13.51
C ALA A 73 14.23 -6.48 -12.78
N ASP A 74 14.74 -6.22 -11.58
CA ASP A 74 15.36 -7.25 -10.74
C ASP A 74 14.33 -8.31 -10.32
N ILE A 75 13.21 -7.92 -9.73
CA ILE A 75 12.10 -8.83 -9.37
C ILE A 75 11.67 -9.68 -10.58
N ASN A 76 11.50 -9.04 -11.74
CA ASN A 76 11.11 -9.72 -12.97
C ASN A 76 12.17 -10.70 -13.51
N SER A 77 13.42 -10.62 -13.03
CA SER A 77 14.50 -11.57 -13.36
C SER A 77 14.45 -12.83 -12.50
N HIS A 78 13.68 -12.83 -11.40
CA HIS A 78 13.47 -13.92 -10.46
C HIS A 78 12.14 -14.64 -10.75
N PRO A 79 12.12 -15.70 -11.58
CA PRO A 79 10.89 -16.36 -12.00
C PRO A 79 10.19 -17.18 -10.90
N ASP A 80 10.84 -17.35 -9.77
CA ASP A 80 10.34 -18.03 -8.58
C ASP A 80 9.54 -17.11 -7.64
N VAL A 81 9.54 -15.80 -7.86
CA VAL A 81 8.70 -14.87 -7.10
C VAL A 81 7.23 -15.09 -7.45
N ASP A 82 6.41 -15.31 -6.44
CA ASP A 82 4.97 -15.54 -6.59
C ASP A 82 4.18 -14.24 -6.68
N PHE A 83 4.49 -13.29 -5.81
CA PHE A 83 3.86 -11.97 -5.79
C PHE A 83 4.71 -10.97 -5.01
N VAL A 84 4.29 -9.70 -5.08
CA VAL A 84 4.96 -8.58 -4.40
C VAL A 84 4.02 -7.95 -3.38
N VAL A 85 4.56 -7.56 -2.22
CA VAL A 85 3.88 -6.71 -1.24
C VAL A 85 4.64 -5.38 -1.14
N HIS A 86 3.97 -4.28 -1.47
CA HIS A 86 4.50 -2.93 -1.30
C HIS A 86 4.02 -2.37 0.04
N GLY A 87 4.95 -2.03 0.91
CA GLY A 87 4.72 -1.66 2.31
C GLY A 87 4.20 -0.25 2.56
N GLY A 88 3.84 0.51 1.52
CA GLY A 88 3.35 1.89 1.63
C GLY A 88 4.38 2.93 1.18
N ASP A 89 4.02 4.21 1.27
CA ASP A 89 4.76 5.35 0.74
C ASP A 89 5.07 5.18 -0.76
N LEU A 90 3.97 5.04 -1.52
CA LEU A 90 3.97 4.98 -2.98
C LEU A 90 4.32 6.34 -3.61
N THR A 91 4.01 7.42 -2.88
CA THR A 91 4.08 8.81 -3.33
C THR A 91 4.87 9.68 -2.36
N ASP A 92 5.36 10.83 -2.82
CA ASP A 92 5.97 11.85 -1.93
C ASP A 92 4.93 12.78 -1.30
N CYS A 93 3.90 13.16 -2.06
CA CYS A 93 2.95 14.20 -1.70
C CYS A 93 1.47 13.77 -1.83
N GLY A 94 1.18 12.49 -2.04
CA GLY A 94 -0.18 11.97 -2.14
C GLY A 94 -0.98 12.48 -3.33
N THR A 95 -0.32 13.06 -4.34
CA THR A 95 -1.05 13.56 -5.51
C THR A 95 -1.50 12.43 -6.41
N THR A 96 -2.68 12.58 -7.01
CA THR A 96 -3.22 11.60 -7.98
C THR A 96 -2.24 11.31 -9.11
N LYS A 97 -1.45 12.29 -9.51
CA LYS A 97 -0.46 12.14 -10.58
C LYS A 97 0.72 11.25 -10.18
N GLU A 98 1.21 11.38 -8.94
CA GLU A 98 2.24 10.50 -8.40
C GLU A 98 1.74 9.06 -8.30
N TYR A 99 0.52 8.87 -7.81
CA TYR A 99 -0.14 7.57 -7.80
C TYR A 99 -0.24 6.93 -9.18
N ILE A 100 -0.62 7.69 -10.21
CA ILE A 100 -0.67 7.20 -11.59
C ILE A 100 0.73 6.80 -12.07
N TRP A 101 1.75 7.61 -11.82
CA TRP A 101 3.11 7.31 -12.23
C TRP A 101 3.66 6.05 -11.55
N GLN A 102 3.36 5.88 -10.27
CA GLN A 102 3.81 4.69 -9.53
C GLN A 102 3.04 3.45 -9.95
N ARG A 103 1.71 3.52 -10.08
CA ARG A 103 0.87 2.46 -10.61
C ARG A 103 1.36 1.96 -11.96
N ASP A 104 1.63 2.88 -12.89
CA ASP A 104 2.03 2.53 -14.24
C ASP A 104 3.41 1.84 -14.29
N ARG A 105 4.25 2.07 -13.28
CA ARG A 105 5.51 1.33 -13.10
C ARG A 105 5.26 -0.04 -12.52
N LEU A 106 4.56 -0.12 -11.41
CA LEU A 106 4.24 -1.39 -10.74
C LEU A 106 3.46 -2.34 -11.66
N ALA A 107 2.66 -1.80 -12.58
CA ALA A 107 1.97 -2.59 -13.62
C ALA A 107 2.93 -3.33 -14.59
N ARG A 108 4.25 -3.03 -14.56
CA ARG A 108 5.26 -3.75 -15.35
C ARG A 108 5.78 -5.00 -14.64
N LEU A 109 5.41 -5.23 -13.39
CA LEU A 109 5.67 -6.50 -12.70
C LEU A 109 5.00 -7.64 -13.47
N LYS A 110 5.72 -8.73 -13.64
CA LYS A 110 5.19 -9.95 -14.29
C LYS A 110 4.30 -10.77 -13.36
N VAL A 111 4.44 -10.54 -12.06
CA VAL A 111 3.67 -11.19 -10.99
C VAL A 111 2.68 -10.19 -10.39
N PRO A 112 1.58 -10.63 -9.78
CA PRO A 112 0.65 -9.73 -9.10
C PRO A 112 1.32 -9.05 -7.89
N TYR A 113 0.81 -7.85 -7.53
CA TYR A 113 1.26 -7.13 -6.35
C TYR A 113 0.08 -6.59 -5.56
N VAL A 114 0.28 -6.39 -4.27
CA VAL A 114 -0.60 -5.59 -3.41
C VAL A 114 0.18 -4.44 -2.81
N ALA A 115 -0.49 -3.33 -2.54
CA ALA A 115 0.13 -2.16 -1.95
C ALA A 115 -0.64 -1.73 -0.70
N LEU A 116 0.09 -1.51 0.40
CA LEU A 116 -0.40 -0.85 1.60
C LEU A 116 -0.36 0.68 1.39
N ILE A 117 -1.03 1.40 2.29
CA ILE A 117 -0.94 2.85 2.34
C ILE A 117 0.14 3.27 3.35
N GLY A 118 1.01 4.21 2.98
CA GLY A 118 1.98 4.84 3.88
C GLY A 118 1.55 6.25 4.26
N ASN A 119 2.31 6.93 5.13
CA ASN A 119 1.93 8.26 5.63
C ASN A 119 2.03 9.35 4.55
N HIS A 120 3.02 9.30 3.66
CA HIS A 120 3.11 10.22 2.53
C HIS A 120 1.92 10.09 1.56
N ASP A 121 1.34 8.91 1.50
CA ASP A 121 0.17 8.61 0.67
C ASP A 121 -1.12 9.27 1.16
N PHE A 122 -1.15 9.81 2.39
CA PHE A 122 -2.28 10.57 2.93
C PHE A 122 -2.26 12.06 2.57
N LEU A 123 -1.12 12.60 2.16
CA LEU A 123 -0.99 14.03 1.91
C LEU A 123 -1.99 14.50 0.84
N GLY A 124 -2.48 15.71 0.99
CA GLY A 124 -3.48 16.28 0.08
C GLY A 124 -4.79 15.48 0.08
N THR A 125 -5.13 14.87 -1.05
CA THR A 125 -6.28 13.95 -1.23
C THR A 125 -5.80 12.52 -1.54
N GLY A 126 -4.61 12.19 -1.09
CA GLY A 126 -3.98 10.93 -1.42
C GLY A 126 -4.72 9.71 -0.85
N ASN A 127 -5.27 9.81 0.36
CA ASN A 127 -6.11 8.77 0.95
C ASN A 127 -7.37 8.47 0.11
N GLU A 128 -8.00 9.49 -0.49
CA GLU A 128 -9.12 9.32 -1.40
C GLU A 128 -8.66 8.66 -2.72
N THR A 129 -7.53 9.12 -3.26
CA THR A 129 -6.93 8.55 -4.48
C THR A 129 -6.54 7.09 -4.26
N TYR A 130 -5.88 6.78 -3.13
CA TYR A 130 -5.55 5.40 -2.76
C TYR A 130 -6.81 4.54 -2.70
N SER A 131 -7.86 5.01 -2.01
CA SER A 131 -9.11 4.25 -1.86
C SER A 131 -9.78 3.92 -3.18
N VAL A 132 -9.68 4.81 -4.19
CA VAL A 132 -10.21 4.55 -5.55
C VAL A 132 -9.28 3.63 -6.34
N MET A 133 -7.96 3.80 -6.22
CA MET A 133 -6.97 3.08 -7.03
C MET A 133 -6.66 1.70 -6.47
N TYR A 134 -6.47 1.58 -5.18
CA TYR A 134 -6.05 0.34 -4.52
C TYR A 134 -7.14 -0.33 -3.69
N GLY A 135 -8.13 0.43 -3.20
CA GLY A 135 -9.25 -0.09 -2.43
C GLY A 135 -9.13 0.17 -0.93
N LYS A 136 -9.48 -0.82 -0.12
CA LYS A 136 -9.46 -0.72 1.35
C LYS A 136 -8.04 -0.55 1.88
N MET A 137 -7.89 0.23 2.97
CA MET A 137 -6.60 0.43 3.64
C MET A 137 -6.23 -0.73 4.57
N ASP A 138 -7.24 -1.37 5.18
CA ASP A 138 -7.10 -2.64 5.89
C ASP A 138 -7.68 -3.74 4.99
N PHE A 139 -6.87 -4.77 4.69
CA PHE A 139 -7.29 -5.89 3.88
C PHE A 139 -6.51 -7.15 4.24
N SER A 140 -7.02 -8.31 3.84
CA SER A 140 -6.33 -9.57 4.02
C SER A 140 -6.56 -10.48 2.82
N PHE A 141 -5.67 -11.44 2.61
CA PHE A 141 -5.78 -12.47 1.59
C PHE A 141 -5.03 -13.74 2.02
N ILE A 142 -5.29 -14.85 1.33
CA ILE A 142 -4.67 -16.14 1.62
C ILE A 142 -3.90 -16.62 0.39
N ALA A 143 -2.60 -16.81 0.56
CA ALA A 143 -1.75 -17.43 -0.45
C ALA A 143 -1.25 -18.79 0.08
N GLY A 144 -1.56 -19.87 -0.62
CA GLY A 144 -1.35 -21.22 -0.08
C GLY A 144 -2.14 -21.41 1.21
N ARG A 145 -1.44 -21.66 2.32
CA ARG A 145 -2.03 -21.74 3.65
C ARG A 145 -1.54 -20.64 4.60
N ILE A 146 -1.11 -19.52 4.03
CA ILE A 146 -0.61 -18.36 4.79
C ILE A 146 -1.58 -17.20 4.59
N LYS A 147 -2.12 -16.66 5.67
CA LYS A 147 -2.93 -15.43 5.64
C LYS A 147 -2.03 -14.21 5.79
N PHE A 148 -2.11 -13.31 4.84
CA PHE A 148 -1.51 -12.00 4.90
C PHE A 148 -2.53 -10.99 5.40
N VAL A 149 -2.23 -10.32 6.51
CA VAL A 149 -3.08 -9.29 7.10
C VAL A 149 -2.38 -7.96 6.95
N CYS A 150 -2.92 -7.11 6.09
CA CYS A 150 -2.36 -5.80 5.75
C CYS A 150 -3.13 -4.71 6.49
N LEU A 151 -2.41 -3.91 7.27
CA LEU A 151 -3.00 -2.96 8.21
C LEU A 151 -2.56 -1.52 7.90
N ASN A 152 -3.50 -0.61 7.92
CA ASN A 152 -3.20 0.80 8.05
C ASN A 152 -2.77 1.10 9.49
N THR A 153 -1.56 1.64 9.65
CA THR A 153 -0.99 1.96 10.96
C THR A 153 -0.60 3.45 11.08
N ASN A 154 -0.96 4.27 10.09
CA ASN A 154 -0.59 5.69 9.99
C ASN A 154 -1.50 6.57 10.87
N ALA A 155 -1.37 6.47 12.19
CA ALA A 155 -2.29 7.09 13.14
C ALA A 155 -2.18 8.61 13.22
N THR A 156 -0.99 9.19 12.99
CA THR A 156 -0.78 10.63 13.01
C THR A 156 -1.53 11.33 11.88
N GLU A 157 -1.78 10.66 10.77
CA GLU A 157 -2.55 11.20 9.64
C GLU A 157 -4.03 11.43 9.97
N TYR A 158 -4.48 10.92 11.10
CA TYR A 158 -5.82 11.14 11.65
C TYR A 158 -5.80 11.98 12.92
N ASP A 159 -4.70 12.62 13.29
CA ASP A 159 -4.54 13.29 14.60
C ASP A 159 -4.94 12.37 15.78
N TYR A 160 -4.76 11.09 15.65
CA TYR A 160 -5.21 10.05 16.61
C TYR A 160 -6.74 10.00 16.84
N LEU A 161 -7.53 10.60 15.96
CA LEU A 161 -9.00 10.65 16.10
C LEU A 161 -9.69 9.41 15.54
N ALA A 162 -9.02 8.64 14.69
CA ALA A 162 -9.51 7.38 14.15
C ALA A 162 -8.94 6.17 14.91
N ALA A 163 -9.64 5.04 14.85
CA ALA A 163 -9.16 3.76 15.38
C ALA A 163 -8.10 3.17 14.43
N VAL A 164 -6.88 3.70 14.47
CA VAL A 164 -5.73 3.26 13.70
C VAL A 164 -4.58 2.93 14.68
N PRO A 165 -4.04 1.70 14.65
CA PRO A 165 -4.52 0.53 13.87
C PRO A 165 -5.91 0.07 14.28
N ASN A 166 -6.63 -0.56 13.36
CA ASN A 166 -8.00 -1.05 13.59
C ASN A 166 -7.97 -2.40 14.32
N LEU A 167 -8.09 -2.36 15.65
CA LEU A 167 -8.04 -3.57 16.50
C LEU A 167 -9.26 -4.48 16.29
N ASP A 168 -10.43 -3.91 16.00
CA ASP A 168 -11.64 -4.71 15.73
C ASP A 168 -11.46 -5.52 14.42
N TYR A 169 -10.87 -4.92 13.39
CA TYR A 169 -10.52 -5.63 12.18
C TYR A 169 -9.50 -6.74 12.45
N MET A 170 -8.49 -6.50 13.28
CA MET A 170 -7.52 -7.52 13.65
C MET A 170 -8.21 -8.71 14.36
N GLU A 171 -9.12 -8.44 15.31
CA GLU A 171 -9.87 -9.47 16.00
C GLU A 171 -10.71 -10.31 15.04
N GLU A 172 -11.39 -9.67 14.10
CA GLU A 172 -12.13 -10.37 13.05
C GLU A 172 -11.22 -11.30 12.24
N GLN A 173 -10.01 -10.82 11.87
CA GLN A 173 -9.10 -11.58 11.03
C GLN A 173 -8.48 -12.81 11.70
N HIS A 174 -8.50 -12.93 13.03
CA HIS A 174 -8.05 -14.13 13.73
C HIS A 174 -8.87 -15.38 13.38
N THR A 175 -10.14 -15.22 13.11
CA THR A 175 -11.09 -16.33 12.89
C THR A 175 -11.68 -16.36 11.49
N ALA A 176 -11.70 -15.22 10.78
CA ALA A 176 -12.19 -15.17 9.41
C ALA A 176 -11.37 -16.12 8.52
N ASP A 177 -12.07 -16.98 7.80
CA ASP A 177 -11.49 -17.98 6.88
C ASP A 177 -10.54 -19.00 7.55
N SER A 178 -10.70 -19.25 8.85
CA SER A 178 -9.78 -20.06 9.67
C SER A 178 -9.58 -21.51 9.17
N ALA A 179 -10.48 -22.02 8.34
CA ALA A 179 -10.32 -23.33 7.70
C ALA A 179 -9.31 -23.32 6.53
N LEU A 180 -8.99 -22.16 5.99
CA LEU A 180 -8.18 -22.00 4.78
C LEU A 180 -6.71 -21.77 5.07
N PHE A 181 -6.32 -21.36 6.28
CA PHE A 181 -4.93 -21.05 6.64
C PHE A 181 -4.56 -21.65 8.02
N ASP A 182 -3.28 -21.78 8.25
CA ASP A 182 -2.68 -22.23 9.52
C ASP A 182 -1.46 -21.38 9.92
N ARG A 183 -1.06 -20.45 9.08
CA ARG A 183 0.04 -19.51 9.31
C ARG A 183 -0.37 -18.11 8.93
N SER A 184 0.27 -17.11 9.51
CA SER A 184 -0.03 -15.70 9.24
C SER A 184 1.24 -14.87 9.06
N VAL A 185 1.12 -13.81 8.26
CA VAL A 185 2.08 -12.72 8.15
C VAL A 185 1.30 -11.43 8.33
N VAL A 186 1.80 -10.50 9.15
CA VAL A 186 1.18 -9.18 9.32
C VAL A 186 2.06 -8.13 8.64
N CYS A 187 1.45 -7.38 7.74
CA CYS A 187 2.10 -6.31 6.99
C CYS A 187 1.54 -4.96 7.43
N MET A 188 2.40 -3.99 7.64
CA MET A 188 2.04 -2.63 8.03
C MET A 188 3.03 -1.63 7.44
N HIS A 189 2.67 -0.35 7.39
CA HIS A 189 3.65 0.67 7.02
C HIS A 189 4.48 1.09 8.24
N ALA A 190 3.83 1.63 9.25
CA ALA A 190 4.44 2.10 10.48
C ALA A 190 4.42 1.02 11.56
N ARG A 191 5.57 0.65 12.11
CA ARG A 191 5.70 -0.33 13.20
C ARG A 191 5.41 0.29 14.57
N PRO A 192 5.07 -0.50 15.59
CA PRO A 192 5.00 0.00 16.96
C PRO A 192 6.29 0.73 17.37
N TYR A 193 6.10 1.79 18.15
CA TYR A 193 7.13 2.69 18.69
C TYR A 193 7.84 3.60 17.68
N CYS A 194 7.44 3.62 16.39
CA CYS A 194 7.77 4.76 15.53
C CYS A 194 6.81 5.95 15.79
N GLU A 195 7.08 7.11 15.22
CA GLU A 195 6.29 8.32 15.42
C GLU A 195 4.92 8.29 14.74
N GLN A 196 4.79 7.55 13.64
CA GLN A 196 3.53 7.41 12.90
C GLN A 196 2.53 6.49 13.58
N PHE A 197 3.01 5.58 14.42
CA PHE A 197 2.15 4.59 15.07
C PHE A 197 1.43 5.19 16.29
N ASN A 198 0.21 4.73 16.56
CA ASN A 198 -0.49 5.07 17.80
C ASN A 198 0.11 4.30 19.00
N ASN A 199 1.14 4.86 19.60
CA ASN A 199 1.88 4.21 20.69
C ASN A 199 1.06 4.06 21.99
N ASN A 200 -0.11 4.73 22.10
CA ASN A 200 -1.03 4.50 23.22
C ASN A 200 -1.64 3.10 23.20
N VAL A 201 -1.79 2.49 22.01
CA VAL A 201 -2.34 1.16 21.85
C VAL A 201 -1.29 0.10 21.50
N ALA A 202 0.01 0.45 21.45
CA ALA A 202 1.07 -0.44 21.02
C ALA A 202 1.09 -1.79 21.77
N LYS A 203 0.85 -1.77 23.09
CA LYS A 203 0.77 -3.01 23.89
C LYS A 203 -0.48 -3.83 23.59
N ALA A 204 -1.62 -3.19 23.36
CA ALA A 204 -2.85 -3.88 22.96
C ALA A 204 -2.67 -4.47 21.57
N PHE A 205 -2.12 -3.71 20.62
CA PHE A 205 -1.78 -4.18 19.29
C PHE A 205 -0.94 -5.47 19.34
N GLN A 206 0.13 -5.51 20.16
CA GLN A 206 0.96 -6.70 20.30
C GLN A 206 0.20 -7.90 20.88
N LEU A 207 -0.76 -7.69 21.78
CA LEU A 207 -1.61 -8.78 22.25
C LEU A 207 -2.41 -9.40 21.11
N TYR A 208 -2.96 -8.61 20.20
CA TYR A 208 -3.65 -9.10 18.99
C TYR A 208 -2.67 -9.79 18.03
N ILE A 209 -1.49 -9.20 17.78
CA ILE A 209 -0.45 -9.83 16.95
C ILE A 209 -0.14 -11.24 17.42
N ARG A 210 0.08 -11.44 18.72
CA ARG A 210 0.43 -12.73 19.31
C ARG A 210 -0.64 -13.81 19.17
N THR A 211 -1.88 -13.43 18.91
CA THR A 211 -3.01 -14.38 18.82
C THR A 211 -3.30 -14.82 17.38
N PHE A 212 -2.64 -14.25 16.38
CA PHE A 212 -2.78 -14.74 15.01
C PHE A 212 -2.30 -16.18 14.87
N PRO A 213 -3.09 -17.07 14.23
CA PRO A 213 -2.73 -18.46 14.04
C PRO A 213 -1.39 -18.61 13.33
N GLY A 214 -0.45 -19.33 13.96
CA GLY A 214 0.85 -19.65 13.37
C GLY A 214 1.61 -18.44 12.82
N LEU A 215 1.56 -17.28 13.52
CA LEU A 215 2.26 -16.06 13.09
C LEU A 215 3.74 -16.35 12.82
N LEU A 216 4.16 -16.06 11.60
CA LEU A 216 5.55 -16.24 11.16
C LEU A 216 6.41 -15.03 11.50
N PHE A 217 5.97 -13.84 11.13
CA PHE A 217 6.65 -12.57 11.34
C PHE A 217 5.73 -11.39 10.99
N CYS A 218 6.19 -10.18 11.34
CA CYS A 218 5.64 -8.92 10.87
C CYS A 218 6.58 -8.27 9.86
N VAL A 219 6.04 -7.47 8.92
CA VAL A 219 6.81 -6.68 7.93
C VAL A 219 6.35 -5.25 7.97
N ASN A 220 7.28 -4.31 7.94
CA ASN A 220 6.98 -2.87 7.90
C ASN A 220 7.91 -2.11 6.94
N GLY A 221 7.44 -0.96 6.45
CA GLY A 221 8.21 0.07 5.76
C GLY A 221 8.62 1.20 6.70
N HIS A 222 8.51 2.44 6.24
CA HIS A 222 8.62 3.70 6.97
C HIS A 222 10.04 4.09 7.45
N ASP A 223 10.79 3.16 8.00
CA ASP A 223 12.12 3.45 8.57
C ASP A 223 13.25 3.52 7.50
N HIS A 224 12.95 3.25 6.22
CA HIS A 224 13.87 3.27 5.08
C HIS A 224 15.14 2.43 5.26
N CYS A 225 15.12 1.42 6.10
CA CYS A 225 16.29 0.61 6.38
C CYS A 225 15.94 -0.86 6.60
N LEU A 226 16.87 -1.73 6.22
CA LEU A 226 16.76 -3.15 6.55
C LEU A 226 16.94 -3.33 8.05
N GLN A 227 15.89 -3.76 8.73
CA GLN A 227 15.88 -4.04 10.15
C GLN A 227 15.35 -5.44 10.43
N ILE A 228 15.84 -6.05 11.50
CA ILE A 228 15.33 -7.31 12.05
C ILE A 228 15.25 -7.09 13.55
N GLU A 229 14.05 -6.88 14.05
CA GLU A 229 13.84 -6.48 15.46
C GLU A 229 12.82 -7.38 16.16
N GLU A 230 13.12 -7.69 17.41
CA GLU A 230 12.17 -8.25 18.35
C GLU A 230 11.74 -7.14 19.31
N ILE A 231 10.65 -6.44 18.96
CA ILE A 231 10.23 -5.19 19.64
C ILE A 231 9.78 -5.44 21.10
N TYR A 232 9.25 -6.62 21.41
CA TYR A 232 8.57 -6.90 22.68
C TYR A 232 9.17 -8.07 23.50
N ASP A 233 10.35 -8.57 23.15
CA ASP A 233 10.98 -9.74 23.80
C ASP A 233 10.02 -10.95 23.92
N ASP A 234 9.25 -11.24 22.88
CA ASP A 234 8.21 -12.29 22.87
C ASP A 234 8.35 -13.29 21.71
N GLY A 235 9.48 -13.24 21.01
CA GLY A 235 9.83 -14.12 19.91
C GLY A 235 9.28 -13.69 18.56
N ILE A 236 8.50 -12.60 18.48
CA ILE A 236 7.92 -12.11 17.22
C ILE A 236 8.89 -11.13 16.57
N ILE A 237 9.29 -11.45 15.35
CA ILE A 237 10.23 -10.66 14.57
C ILE A 237 9.48 -9.67 13.67
N TYR A 238 9.94 -8.43 13.65
CA TYR A 238 9.55 -7.37 12.74
C TYR A 238 10.68 -7.15 11.73
N TYR A 239 10.37 -7.31 10.45
CA TYR A 239 11.28 -7.04 9.35
C TYR A 239 10.99 -5.67 8.77
N GLY A 240 11.93 -4.73 8.91
CA GLY A 240 11.91 -3.46 8.21
C GLY A 240 12.42 -3.62 6.79
N VAL A 241 11.67 -3.10 5.83
CA VAL A 241 12.00 -3.11 4.39
C VAL A 241 12.66 -1.79 4.04
N PRO A 242 13.83 -1.78 3.38
CA PRO A 242 14.47 -0.55 2.93
C PRO A 242 13.72 0.08 1.75
N SER A 243 13.94 1.38 1.55
CA SER A 243 13.52 2.12 0.37
C SER A 243 14.42 1.84 -0.82
#